data_229822f80ac0abe06fde7bbad3d5d2ae
#
_entry.id   229822f80ac0abe06fde7bbad3d5d2ae
#
_cell.length_a   1.000
_cell.length_b   1.000
_cell.length_c   1.000
_cell.angle_alpha   90.00
_cell.angle_beta   90.00
_cell.angle_gamma   90.00
#
_symmetry.space_group_name_H-M   'P 1'
#
loop_
_entity.id
_entity.type
_entity.pdbx_description
1 polymer ?
#
loop_
_entity_poly.entity_id
_entity_poly.type
_entity_poly.pdbx_seq_one_letter_code
_entity_poly.pdbx_strand_id
1 'polypeptide(L)'
;VSTTPDECDTAVVDGLLRHAQVATADFRFDETMRLLALVERLDGDPVRVQAARRHLQDARAGAAQLPRPAASQRVKAQVRDLLAQAEAARNRGDWLSPPGDSAWDRLREARALAPGDPAVQRALQAMLPAARDCNATAMRDNDLGRAQVCLDAWRQLAPADAALTAAQRRLAERWLAIGEERLGAGELEATMRALARARALDAATPGLQALQERLERARAAAH
;
A
#
# COMPACT_ATOMS: atom_id res chain seq x y z
N VAL A 1 -38.64 37.35 8.30
CA VAL A 1 -38.25 36.67 9.56
C VAL A 1 -36.74 36.62 9.51
N SER A 2 -36.06 37.50 10.29
CA SER A 2 -34.61 37.55 10.39
C SER A 2 -34.20 36.50 11.39
N THR A 3 -33.61 35.43 10.90
CA THR A 3 -32.96 34.41 11.75
C THR A 3 -31.68 35.02 12.31
N THR A 4 -31.49 34.97 13.64
CA THR A 4 -30.28 35.45 14.29
C THR A 4 -29.09 34.52 13.96
N PRO A 5 -27.84 35.02 13.94
CA PRO A 5 -26.65 34.16 13.67
C PRO A 5 -26.59 32.91 14.57
N ASP A 6 -26.95 33.04 15.84
CA ASP A 6 -26.97 31.93 16.81
C ASP A 6 -27.98 30.81 16.46
N GLU A 7 -29.14 31.16 15.88
CA GLU A 7 -30.15 30.16 15.48
C GLU A 7 -29.68 29.37 14.25
N CYS A 8 -28.87 29.97 13.36
CA CYS A 8 -28.35 29.35 12.17
C CYS A 8 -27.26 28.32 12.57
N ASP A 9 -26.36 28.67 13.47
CA ASP A 9 -25.29 27.78 13.96
C ASP A 9 -25.85 26.58 14.73
N THR A 10 -26.87 26.80 15.55
CA THR A 10 -27.58 25.73 16.27
C THR A 10 -28.25 24.73 15.31
N ALA A 11 -28.88 25.22 14.23
CA ALA A 11 -29.53 24.36 13.24
C ALA A 11 -28.49 23.51 12.45
N VAL A 12 -27.31 24.07 12.16
CA VAL A 12 -26.21 23.36 11.50
C VAL A 12 -25.67 22.26 12.41
N VAL A 13 -25.38 22.56 13.69
CA VAL A 13 -24.93 21.61 14.69
C VAL A 13 -25.93 20.45 14.85
N ASP A 14 -27.21 20.73 14.91
CA ASP A 14 -28.27 19.72 14.98
C ASP A 14 -28.32 18.84 13.73
N GLY A 15 -28.12 19.43 12.56
CA GLY A 15 -28.02 18.70 11.30
C GLY A 15 -26.84 17.73 11.28
N LEU A 16 -25.67 18.18 11.71
CA LEU A 16 -24.46 17.37 11.79
C LEU A 16 -24.58 16.23 12.79
N LEU A 17 -25.18 16.47 13.96
CA LEU A 17 -25.43 15.42 14.96
C LEU A 17 -26.41 14.36 14.43
N ARG A 18 -27.47 14.75 13.74
CA ARG A 18 -28.38 13.79 13.09
C ARG A 18 -27.67 12.96 12.03
N HIS A 19 -26.83 13.57 11.17
CA HIS A 19 -26.02 12.86 10.19
C HIS A 19 -25.04 11.91 10.85
N ALA A 20 -24.39 12.31 11.95
CA ALA A 20 -23.51 11.44 12.72
C ALA A 20 -24.24 10.20 13.28
N GLN A 21 -25.48 10.39 13.75
CA GLN A 21 -26.31 9.26 14.20
C GLN A 21 -26.66 8.29 13.07
N VAL A 22 -27.07 8.81 11.90
CA VAL A 22 -27.33 7.98 10.71
C VAL A 22 -26.09 7.26 10.26
N ALA A 23 -24.96 7.95 10.15
CA ALA A 23 -23.68 7.34 9.77
C ALA A 23 -23.25 6.23 10.77
N THR A 24 -23.51 6.41 12.07
CA THR A 24 -23.24 5.38 13.09
C THR A 24 -24.14 4.14 12.88
N ALA A 25 -25.43 4.35 12.60
CA ALA A 25 -26.38 3.26 12.34
C ALA A 25 -26.01 2.46 11.06
N ASP A 26 -25.44 3.14 10.07
CA ASP A 26 -24.99 2.57 8.80
C ASP A 26 -23.56 1.98 8.89
N PHE A 27 -22.96 1.90 10.08
CA PHE A 27 -21.58 1.43 10.31
C PHE A 27 -20.49 2.26 9.60
N ARG A 28 -20.78 3.50 9.20
CA ARG A 28 -19.83 4.44 8.59
C ARG A 28 -19.05 5.22 9.67
N PHE A 29 -18.30 4.50 10.50
CA PHE A 29 -17.69 5.02 11.73
C PHE A 29 -16.69 6.15 11.50
N ASP A 30 -15.94 6.12 10.40
CA ASP A 30 -14.97 7.19 10.08
C ASP A 30 -15.66 8.49 9.69
N GLU A 31 -16.81 8.40 9.02
CA GLU A 31 -17.66 9.56 8.72
C GLU A 31 -18.25 10.14 9.99
N THR A 32 -18.78 9.28 10.89
CA THR A 32 -19.26 9.71 12.20
C THR A 32 -18.20 10.50 12.96
N MET A 33 -16.96 10.01 13.01
CA MET A 33 -15.87 10.71 13.69
C MET A 33 -15.58 12.09 13.09
N ARG A 34 -15.60 12.21 11.76
CA ARG A 34 -15.40 13.49 11.07
C ARG A 34 -16.52 14.49 11.39
N LEU A 35 -17.77 14.03 11.40
CA LEU A 35 -18.93 14.86 11.73
C LEU A 35 -18.88 15.34 13.18
N LEU A 36 -18.55 14.47 14.14
CA LEU A 36 -18.41 14.86 15.54
C LEU A 36 -17.26 15.85 15.76
N ALA A 37 -16.14 15.68 15.09
CA ALA A 37 -15.03 16.63 15.13
C ALA A 37 -15.42 18.00 14.52
N LEU A 38 -16.32 18.03 13.55
CA LEU A 38 -16.85 19.28 13.00
C LEU A 38 -17.79 19.97 13.98
N VAL A 39 -18.68 19.20 14.65
CA VAL A 39 -19.58 19.73 15.70
C VAL A 39 -18.78 20.36 16.85
N GLU A 40 -17.68 19.74 17.28
CA GLU A 40 -16.79 20.31 18.31
C GLU A 40 -16.14 21.63 17.89
N ARG A 41 -15.76 21.77 16.62
CA ARG A 41 -15.20 23.02 16.08
C ARG A 41 -16.22 24.14 15.97
N LEU A 42 -17.50 23.79 15.92
CA LEU A 42 -18.62 24.75 15.89
C LEU A 42 -19.21 24.99 17.30
N ASP A 43 -18.42 24.73 18.36
CA ASP A 43 -18.83 24.90 19.75
C ASP A 43 -20.17 24.21 20.12
N GLY A 44 -20.41 23.04 19.50
CA GLY A 44 -21.60 22.24 19.80
C GLY A 44 -21.62 21.77 21.26
N ASP A 45 -22.84 21.61 21.81
CA ASP A 45 -23.06 21.21 23.22
C ASP A 45 -22.21 19.95 23.58
N PRO A 46 -21.26 20.09 24.52
CA PRO A 46 -20.33 19.01 24.88
C PRO A 46 -21.04 17.76 25.42
N VAL A 47 -22.20 17.92 26.07
CA VAL A 47 -23.00 16.78 26.60
C VAL A 47 -23.54 15.94 25.45
N ARG A 48 -24.05 16.59 24.40
CA ARG A 48 -24.58 15.91 23.21
C ARG A 48 -23.49 15.23 22.40
N VAL A 49 -22.34 15.89 22.24
CA VAL A 49 -21.18 15.32 21.56
C VAL A 49 -20.67 14.07 22.30
N GLN A 50 -20.57 14.15 23.63
CA GLN A 50 -20.15 13.01 24.47
C GLN A 50 -21.15 11.85 24.39
N ALA A 51 -22.44 12.11 24.34
CA ALA A 51 -23.47 11.09 24.15
C ALA A 51 -23.33 10.41 22.78
N ALA A 52 -23.12 11.18 21.72
CA ALA A 52 -22.91 10.64 20.38
C ALA A 52 -21.60 9.83 20.26
N ARG A 53 -20.54 10.24 20.95
CA ARG A 53 -19.28 9.46 21.04
C ARG A 53 -19.46 8.11 21.77
N ARG A 54 -20.21 8.11 22.87
CA ARG A 54 -20.55 6.84 23.56
C ARG A 54 -21.35 5.93 22.64
N HIS A 55 -22.36 6.44 21.97
CA HIS A 55 -23.14 5.65 21.01
C HIS A 55 -22.28 5.08 19.86
N LEU A 56 -21.31 5.85 19.34
CA LEU A 56 -20.35 5.37 18.37
C LEU A 56 -19.46 4.24 18.92
N GLN A 57 -19.00 4.34 20.18
CA GLN A 57 -18.20 3.29 20.83
C GLN A 57 -19.01 2.00 21.00
N ASP A 58 -20.26 2.11 21.45
CA ASP A 58 -21.15 0.97 21.63
C ASP A 58 -21.47 0.30 20.28
N ALA A 59 -21.75 1.09 19.24
CA ALA A 59 -21.98 0.58 17.89
C ALA A 59 -20.74 -0.15 17.32
N ARG A 60 -19.52 0.39 17.54
CA ARG A 60 -18.26 -0.28 17.17
C ARG A 60 -18.06 -1.60 17.91
N ALA A 61 -18.33 -1.61 19.22
CA ALA A 61 -18.23 -2.82 20.02
C ALA A 61 -19.24 -3.87 19.56
N GLY A 62 -20.49 -3.47 19.28
CA GLY A 62 -21.50 -4.34 18.69
C GLY A 62 -21.13 -4.87 17.32
N ALA A 63 -20.63 -4.01 16.44
CA ALA A 63 -20.17 -4.40 15.10
C ALA A 63 -19.00 -5.41 15.15
N ALA A 64 -18.10 -5.27 16.13
CA ALA A 64 -16.99 -6.21 16.33
C ALA A 64 -17.47 -7.60 16.79
N GLN A 65 -18.66 -7.69 17.41
CA GLN A 65 -19.27 -8.93 17.86
C GLN A 65 -20.15 -9.59 16.78
N LEU A 66 -20.52 -8.86 15.71
CA LEU A 66 -21.27 -9.46 14.61
C LEU A 66 -20.43 -10.58 13.99
N PRO A 67 -21.02 -11.77 13.73
CA PRO A 67 -20.34 -12.81 13.00
C PRO A 67 -19.91 -12.22 11.65
N ARG A 68 -18.60 -12.15 11.39
CA ARG A 68 -18.13 -11.83 10.04
C ARG A 68 -18.81 -12.85 9.12
N PRO A 69 -19.44 -12.42 7.99
CA PRO A 69 -20.06 -13.36 7.08
C PRO A 69 -19.03 -14.44 6.78
N ALA A 70 -19.32 -15.66 7.21
CA ALA A 70 -18.45 -16.80 7.00
C ALA A 70 -18.27 -16.89 5.49
N ALA A 71 -17.00 -16.84 5.01
CA ALA A 71 -16.70 -17.03 3.60
C ALA A 71 -17.52 -18.23 3.12
N SER A 72 -18.23 -18.10 2.01
CA SER A 72 -19.06 -19.19 1.50
C SER A 72 -18.20 -20.46 1.37
N GLN A 73 -18.77 -21.64 1.54
CA GLN A 73 -18.01 -22.89 1.42
C GLN A 73 -17.22 -22.95 0.10
N ARG A 74 -17.77 -22.32 -0.95
CA ARG A 74 -17.10 -22.17 -2.25
C ARG A 74 -15.83 -21.33 -2.17
N VAL A 75 -15.86 -20.18 -1.47
CA VAL A 75 -14.67 -19.33 -1.27
C VAL A 75 -13.63 -20.06 -0.41
N LYS A 76 -14.05 -20.76 0.63
CA LYS A 76 -13.12 -21.57 1.46
C LYS A 76 -12.46 -22.69 0.67
N ALA A 77 -13.20 -23.36 -0.23
CA ALA A 77 -12.64 -24.37 -1.13
C ALA A 77 -11.61 -23.73 -2.07
N GLN A 78 -11.97 -22.61 -2.72
CA GLN A 78 -11.09 -21.90 -3.64
C GLN A 78 -9.79 -21.40 -2.95
N VAL A 79 -9.88 -20.89 -1.72
CA VAL A 79 -8.69 -20.49 -0.93
C VAL A 79 -7.79 -21.68 -0.63
N ARG A 80 -8.36 -22.84 -0.25
CA ARG A 80 -7.58 -24.07 -0.02
C ARG A 80 -6.85 -24.53 -1.29
N ASP A 81 -7.53 -24.47 -2.44
CA ASP A 81 -6.94 -24.85 -3.71
C ASP A 81 -5.78 -23.92 -4.10
N LEU A 82 -5.95 -22.60 -3.89
CA LEU A 82 -4.89 -21.61 -4.13
C LEU A 82 -3.69 -21.80 -3.19
N LEU A 83 -3.93 -22.12 -1.92
CA LEU A 83 -2.86 -22.44 -0.97
C LEU A 83 -2.09 -23.69 -1.39
N ALA A 84 -2.78 -24.74 -1.84
CA ALA A 84 -2.15 -25.96 -2.34
C ALA A 84 -1.31 -25.70 -3.61
N GLN A 85 -1.84 -24.89 -4.54
CA GLN A 85 -1.10 -24.47 -5.74
C GLN A 85 0.14 -23.63 -5.37
N ALA A 86 0.03 -22.71 -4.41
CA ALA A 86 1.15 -21.92 -3.91
C ALA A 86 2.24 -22.81 -3.31
N GLU A 87 1.87 -23.82 -2.53
CA GLU A 87 2.81 -24.76 -1.96
C GLU A 87 3.50 -25.60 -3.04
N ALA A 88 2.74 -26.09 -4.02
CA ALA A 88 3.30 -26.82 -5.17
C ALA A 88 4.30 -25.95 -5.96
N ALA A 89 3.99 -24.67 -6.20
CA ALA A 89 4.89 -23.72 -6.84
C ALA A 89 6.17 -23.50 -6.02
N ARG A 90 6.04 -23.32 -4.69
CA ARG A 90 7.21 -23.22 -3.79
C ARG A 90 8.13 -24.45 -3.87
N ASN A 91 7.55 -25.64 -3.90
CA ASN A 91 8.32 -26.89 -3.96
C ASN A 91 9.07 -27.05 -5.29
N ARG A 92 8.60 -26.42 -6.37
CA ARG A 92 9.32 -26.32 -7.65
C ARG A 92 10.37 -25.21 -7.69
N GLY A 93 10.43 -24.34 -6.67
CA GLY A 93 11.28 -23.16 -6.66
C GLY A 93 10.65 -21.92 -7.33
N ASP A 94 9.40 -21.99 -7.75
CA ASP A 94 8.65 -20.93 -8.43
C ASP A 94 8.09 -19.92 -7.42
N TRP A 95 8.95 -19.29 -6.63
CA TRP A 95 8.52 -18.41 -5.53
C TRP A 95 7.85 -17.11 -6.03
N LEU A 96 8.54 -16.41 -6.95
CA LEU A 96 8.12 -15.10 -7.50
C LEU A 96 8.05 -15.08 -9.03
N SER A 97 8.47 -16.14 -9.68
CA SER A 97 8.50 -16.35 -11.13
C SER A 97 8.12 -17.80 -11.43
N PRO A 98 7.51 -18.10 -12.59
CA PRO A 98 7.14 -17.14 -13.63
C PRO A 98 5.92 -16.28 -13.22
N PRO A 99 5.74 -15.08 -13.80
CA PRO A 99 4.56 -14.26 -13.54
C PRO A 99 3.26 -14.99 -13.91
N GLY A 100 2.26 -14.90 -13.05
CA GLY A 100 0.94 -15.52 -13.25
C GLY A 100 0.83 -16.97 -12.75
N ASP A 101 1.94 -17.65 -12.43
CA ASP A 101 1.93 -19.05 -11.95
C ASP A 101 2.91 -19.29 -10.77
N SER A 102 3.41 -18.23 -10.18
CA SER A 102 4.27 -18.29 -9.01
C SER A 102 3.46 -18.50 -7.72
N ALA A 103 4.15 -18.97 -6.67
CA ALA A 103 3.58 -19.07 -5.33
C ALA A 103 3.04 -17.71 -4.86
N TRP A 104 3.76 -16.63 -5.18
CA TRP A 104 3.35 -15.25 -4.87
C TRP A 104 2.02 -14.87 -5.52
N ASP A 105 1.81 -15.19 -6.79
CA ASP A 105 0.57 -14.87 -7.50
C ASP A 105 -0.62 -15.62 -6.89
N ARG A 106 -0.47 -16.91 -6.60
CA ARG A 106 -1.51 -17.71 -5.94
C ARG A 106 -1.86 -17.20 -4.55
N LEU A 107 -0.87 -16.78 -3.77
CA LEU A 107 -1.12 -16.21 -2.44
C LEU A 107 -1.76 -14.82 -2.49
N ARG A 108 -1.47 -14.02 -3.51
CA ARG A 108 -2.17 -12.75 -3.75
C ARG A 108 -3.64 -12.96 -4.06
N GLU A 109 -3.96 -13.94 -4.93
CA GLU A 109 -5.33 -14.34 -5.23
C GLU A 109 -6.06 -14.83 -3.97
N ALA A 110 -5.43 -15.72 -3.20
CA ALA A 110 -6.00 -16.20 -1.94
C ALA A 110 -6.27 -15.06 -0.95
N ARG A 111 -5.35 -14.09 -0.83
CA ARG A 111 -5.52 -12.90 0.02
C ARG A 111 -6.66 -12.01 -0.46
N ALA A 112 -6.85 -11.86 -1.76
CA ALA A 112 -7.97 -11.08 -2.32
C ALA A 112 -9.33 -11.71 -1.97
N LEU A 113 -9.41 -13.05 -1.93
CA LEU A 113 -10.64 -13.78 -1.57
C LEU A 113 -10.88 -13.82 -0.05
N ALA A 114 -9.83 -13.94 0.75
CA ALA A 114 -9.93 -14.10 2.20
C ALA A 114 -8.77 -13.36 2.92
N PRO A 115 -8.81 -12.01 2.98
CA PRO A 115 -7.71 -11.21 3.54
C PRO A 115 -7.45 -11.46 5.03
N GLY A 116 -8.44 -11.96 5.77
CA GLY A 116 -8.33 -12.28 7.19
C GLY A 116 -8.05 -13.76 7.48
N ASP A 117 -7.86 -14.60 6.47
CA ASP A 117 -7.59 -16.03 6.69
C ASP A 117 -6.18 -16.25 7.28
N PRO A 118 -6.05 -16.88 8.47
CA PRO A 118 -4.75 -17.05 9.12
C PRO A 118 -3.80 -17.99 8.37
N ALA A 119 -4.31 -18.92 7.55
CA ALA A 119 -3.47 -19.78 6.73
C ALA A 119 -2.84 -18.99 5.57
N VAL A 120 -3.63 -18.12 4.93
CA VAL A 120 -3.14 -17.20 3.90
C VAL A 120 -2.08 -16.25 4.48
N GLN A 121 -2.34 -15.67 5.66
CA GLN A 121 -1.39 -14.77 6.30
C GLN A 121 -0.05 -15.46 6.63
N ARG A 122 -0.10 -16.67 7.19
CA ARG A 122 1.11 -17.46 7.48
C ARG A 122 1.87 -17.82 6.19
N ALA A 123 1.17 -18.23 5.15
CA ALA A 123 1.78 -18.56 3.86
C ALA A 123 2.47 -17.34 3.23
N LEU A 124 1.85 -16.15 3.29
CA LEU A 124 2.46 -14.90 2.85
C LEU A 124 3.71 -14.54 3.67
N GLN A 125 3.63 -14.63 5.00
CA GLN A 125 4.80 -14.38 5.85
C GLN A 125 5.98 -15.31 5.53
N ALA A 126 5.71 -16.56 5.20
CA ALA A 126 6.74 -17.52 4.79
C ALA A 126 7.41 -17.17 3.45
N MET A 127 6.84 -16.23 2.66
CA MET A 127 7.44 -15.74 1.42
C MET A 127 8.54 -14.69 1.64
N LEU A 128 8.58 -14.05 2.81
CA LEU A 128 9.48 -12.92 3.06
C LEU A 128 10.97 -13.27 2.91
N PRO A 129 11.49 -14.39 3.45
CA PRO A 129 12.89 -14.79 3.21
C PRO A 129 13.18 -14.94 1.72
N ALA A 130 12.30 -15.60 0.97
CA ALA A 130 12.49 -15.82 -0.47
C ALA A 130 12.51 -14.50 -1.26
N ALA A 131 11.68 -13.51 -0.89
CA ALA A 131 11.68 -12.19 -1.53
C ALA A 131 12.99 -11.43 -1.27
N ARG A 132 13.53 -11.50 -0.03
CA ARG A 132 14.81 -10.91 0.34
C ARG A 132 15.98 -11.57 -0.41
N ASP A 133 16.02 -12.88 -0.42
CA ASP A 133 17.08 -13.66 -1.09
C ASP A 133 17.05 -13.46 -2.60
N CYS A 134 15.83 -13.41 -3.19
CA CYS A 134 15.65 -13.08 -4.59
C CYS A 134 16.22 -11.71 -4.93
N ASN A 135 15.89 -10.67 -4.15
CA ASN A 135 16.45 -9.32 -4.37
C ASN A 135 17.97 -9.31 -4.25
N ALA A 136 18.51 -9.94 -3.21
CA ALA A 136 19.96 -9.99 -3.00
C ALA A 136 20.69 -10.74 -4.13
N THR A 137 20.13 -11.84 -4.64
CA THR A 137 20.68 -12.59 -5.76
C THR A 137 20.61 -11.80 -7.05
N ALA A 138 19.44 -11.26 -7.39
CA ALA A 138 19.25 -10.46 -8.59
C ALA A 138 20.17 -9.22 -8.63
N MET A 139 20.42 -8.60 -7.48
CA MET A 139 21.39 -7.50 -7.35
C MET A 139 22.83 -7.94 -7.65
N ARG A 140 23.25 -9.13 -7.14
CA ARG A 140 24.58 -9.69 -7.44
C ARG A 140 24.74 -10.02 -8.93
N ASP A 141 23.68 -10.56 -9.54
CA ASP A 141 23.65 -10.96 -10.95
C ASP A 141 23.47 -9.76 -11.89
N ASN A 142 23.32 -8.54 -11.33
CA ASN A 142 23.02 -7.32 -12.05
C ASN A 142 21.70 -7.38 -12.88
N ASP A 143 20.78 -8.26 -12.50
CA ASP A 143 19.41 -8.32 -13.04
C ASP A 143 18.50 -7.38 -12.26
N LEU A 144 18.58 -6.08 -12.62
CA LEU A 144 17.84 -5.04 -11.90
C LEU A 144 16.33 -5.13 -12.12
N GLY A 145 15.90 -5.70 -13.24
CA GLY A 145 14.48 -5.96 -13.49
C GLY A 145 13.93 -6.96 -12.48
N ARG A 146 14.61 -8.08 -12.30
CA ARG A 146 14.26 -9.09 -11.31
C ARG A 146 14.40 -8.56 -9.88
N ALA A 147 15.47 -7.80 -9.59
CA ALA A 147 15.66 -7.17 -8.29
C ALA A 147 14.48 -6.27 -7.90
N GLN A 148 13.92 -5.52 -8.87
CA GLN A 148 12.73 -4.69 -8.66
C GLN A 148 11.50 -5.53 -8.32
N VAL A 149 11.22 -6.59 -9.07
CA VAL A 149 10.08 -7.50 -8.82
C VAL A 149 10.16 -8.09 -7.41
N CYS A 150 11.35 -8.56 -7.00
CA CYS A 150 11.57 -9.12 -5.67
C CYS A 150 11.42 -8.07 -4.56
N LEU A 151 11.88 -6.85 -4.80
CA LEU A 151 11.75 -5.72 -3.88
C LEU A 151 10.28 -5.30 -3.70
N ASP A 152 9.50 -5.30 -4.77
CA ASP A 152 8.06 -4.97 -4.73
C ASP A 152 7.26 -6.03 -3.96
N ALA A 153 7.60 -7.30 -4.13
CA ALA A 153 7.05 -8.38 -3.32
C ALA A 153 7.43 -8.22 -1.84
N TRP A 154 8.69 -7.93 -1.54
CA TRP A 154 9.17 -7.68 -0.18
C TRP A 154 8.42 -6.50 0.47
N ARG A 155 8.26 -5.38 -0.24
CA ARG A 155 7.49 -4.22 0.24
C ARG A 155 6.04 -4.57 0.59
N GLN A 156 5.39 -5.40 -0.21
CA GLN A 156 4.01 -5.84 0.04
C GLN A 156 3.89 -6.82 1.22
N LEU A 157 4.94 -7.63 1.47
CA LEU A 157 4.98 -8.60 2.56
C LEU A 157 5.31 -7.95 3.91
N ALA A 158 6.24 -7.00 3.92
CA ALA A 158 6.75 -6.39 5.13
C ALA A 158 7.08 -4.90 4.90
N PRO A 159 6.08 -4.02 4.76
CA PRO A 159 6.30 -2.59 4.48
C PRO A 159 7.07 -1.85 5.58
N ALA A 160 7.03 -2.35 6.82
CA ALA A 160 7.73 -1.77 7.97
C ALA A 160 9.12 -2.39 8.21
N ASP A 161 9.61 -3.24 7.31
CA ASP A 161 10.93 -3.86 7.45
C ASP A 161 12.05 -2.81 7.31
N ALA A 162 12.85 -2.65 8.35
CA ALA A 162 13.95 -1.67 8.38
C ALA A 162 14.97 -1.88 7.25
N ALA A 163 15.18 -3.14 6.80
CA ALA A 163 16.11 -3.47 5.72
C ALA A 163 15.60 -3.08 4.33
N LEU A 164 14.28 -2.85 4.19
CA LEU A 164 13.66 -2.51 2.92
C LEU A 164 14.19 -1.18 2.35
N THR A 165 14.29 -0.15 3.18
CA THR A 165 14.81 1.17 2.79
C THR A 165 16.25 1.08 2.26
N ALA A 166 17.10 0.29 2.90
CA ALA A 166 18.47 0.08 2.44
C ALA A 166 18.53 -0.70 1.10
N ALA A 167 17.63 -1.66 0.91
CA ALA A 167 17.52 -2.40 -0.35
C ALA A 167 17.02 -1.49 -1.50
N GLN A 168 16.04 -0.63 -1.23
CA GLN A 168 15.56 0.36 -2.19
C GLN A 168 16.65 1.33 -2.63
N ARG A 169 17.40 1.87 -1.66
CA ARG A 169 18.51 2.79 -1.95
C ARG A 169 19.58 2.12 -2.82
N ARG A 170 20.03 0.91 -2.48
CA ARG A 170 21.02 0.18 -3.28
C ARG A 170 20.56 -0.05 -4.72
N LEU A 171 19.28 -0.40 -4.92
CA LEU A 171 18.72 -0.58 -6.26
C LEU A 171 18.63 0.75 -7.00
N ALA A 172 18.30 1.86 -6.34
CA ALA A 172 18.28 3.20 -6.92
C ALA A 172 19.69 3.64 -7.36
N GLU A 173 20.69 3.45 -6.50
CA GLU A 173 22.10 3.74 -6.81
C GLU A 173 22.58 2.93 -8.02
N ARG A 174 22.17 1.67 -8.14
CA ARG A 174 22.56 0.84 -9.29
C ARG A 174 21.88 1.29 -10.59
N TRP A 175 20.59 1.68 -10.54
CA TRP A 175 19.94 2.31 -11.69
C TRP A 175 20.59 3.61 -12.10
N LEU A 176 21.03 4.43 -11.14
CA LEU A 176 21.77 5.66 -11.41
C LEU A 176 23.08 5.38 -12.14
N ALA A 177 23.87 4.40 -11.66
CA ALA A 177 25.12 4.00 -12.31
C ALA A 177 24.90 3.54 -13.77
N ILE A 178 23.84 2.74 -14.02
CA ILE A 178 23.46 2.38 -15.41
C ILE A 178 23.11 3.63 -16.22
N GLY A 179 22.40 4.58 -15.64
CA GLY A 179 22.08 5.85 -16.30
C GLY A 179 23.35 6.61 -16.72
N GLU A 180 24.38 6.63 -15.88
CA GLU A 180 25.67 7.25 -16.19
C GLU A 180 26.41 6.54 -17.33
N GLU A 181 26.44 5.20 -17.29
CA GLU A 181 27.03 4.37 -18.35
C GLU A 181 26.33 4.61 -19.69
N ARG A 182 25.00 4.65 -19.71
CA ARG A 182 24.18 4.88 -20.90
C ARG A 182 24.33 6.29 -21.44
N LEU A 183 24.46 7.31 -20.58
CA LEU A 183 24.73 8.67 -20.98
C LEU A 183 26.12 8.78 -21.67
N GLY A 184 27.12 8.12 -21.09
CA GLY A 184 28.48 8.05 -21.69
C GLY A 184 28.50 7.36 -23.05
N ALA A 185 27.60 6.41 -23.29
CA ALA A 185 27.41 5.75 -24.59
C ALA A 185 26.54 6.56 -25.58
N GLY A 186 26.00 7.73 -25.19
CA GLY A 186 25.10 8.53 -26.02
C GLY A 186 23.68 8.01 -26.09
N GLU A 187 23.31 7.03 -25.27
CA GLU A 187 22.00 6.38 -25.24
C GLU A 187 21.00 7.18 -24.38
N LEU A 188 20.57 8.36 -24.86
CA LEU A 188 19.79 9.32 -24.08
C LEU A 188 18.47 8.76 -23.57
N GLU A 189 17.74 7.97 -24.39
CA GLU A 189 16.47 7.34 -23.99
C GLU A 189 16.66 6.27 -22.90
N ALA A 190 17.74 5.48 -22.98
CA ALA A 190 18.07 4.50 -21.95
C ALA A 190 18.44 5.19 -20.63
N THR A 191 19.17 6.31 -20.71
CA THR A 191 19.50 7.16 -19.56
C THR A 191 18.26 7.71 -18.88
N MET A 192 17.29 8.23 -19.65
CA MET A 192 16.02 8.73 -19.10
C MET A 192 15.26 7.62 -18.33
N ARG A 193 15.17 6.42 -18.93
CA ARG A 193 14.49 5.30 -18.27
C ARG A 193 15.19 4.89 -16.97
N ALA A 194 16.51 4.83 -16.96
CA ALA A 194 17.29 4.49 -15.78
C ALA A 194 17.12 5.55 -14.67
N LEU A 195 17.20 6.83 -15.04
CA LEU A 195 16.99 7.96 -14.12
C LEU A 195 15.58 7.95 -13.49
N ALA A 196 14.56 7.70 -14.32
CA ALA A 196 13.17 7.59 -13.83
C ALA A 196 12.99 6.44 -12.81
N ARG A 197 13.62 5.29 -13.06
CA ARG A 197 13.59 4.13 -12.13
C ARG A 197 14.33 4.43 -10.83
N ALA A 198 15.51 5.03 -10.89
CA ALA A 198 16.26 5.42 -9.70
C ALA A 198 15.46 6.40 -8.84
N ARG A 199 14.86 7.43 -9.44
CA ARG A 199 14.03 8.43 -8.76
C ARG A 199 12.78 7.81 -8.11
N ALA A 200 12.12 6.88 -8.79
CA ALA A 200 10.93 6.21 -8.26
C ALA A 200 11.24 5.32 -7.03
N LEU A 201 12.45 4.82 -6.93
CA LEU A 201 12.92 4.02 -5.80
C LEU A 201 13.32 4.91 -4.61
N ASP A 202 14.15 5.90 -4.87
CA ASP A 202 14.62 6.85 -3.85
C ASP A 202 14.95 8.19 -4.51
N ALA A 203 14.05 9.15 -4.36
CA ALA A 203 14.22 10.51 -4.93
C ALA A 203 15.39 11.28 -4.31
N ALA A 204 15.90 10.84 -3.15
CA ALA A 204 17.06 11.45 -2.48
C ALA A 204 18.39 10.79 -2.88
N THR A 205 18.41 9.86 -3.85
CA THR A 205 19.64 9.21 -4.30
C THR A 205 20.68 10.25 -4.73
N PRO A 206 21.89 10.27 -4.14
CA PRO A 206 22.94 11.21 -4.51
C PRO A 206 23.33 11.08 -6.01
N GLY A 207 23.48 12.20 -6.71
CA GLY A 207 23.85 12.22 -8.11
C GLY A 207 22.68 12.26 -9.11
N LEU A 208 21.43 12.01 -8.67
CA LEU A 208 20.25 12.05 -9.55
C LEU A 208 20.12 13.39 -10.29
N GLN A 209 20.24 14.50 -9.56
CA GLN A 209 20.14 15.83 -10.16
C GLN A 209 21.28 16.10 -11.13
N ALA A 210 22.50 15.76 -10.76
CA ALA A 210 23.68 15.97 -11.63
C ALA A 210 23.58 15.16 -12.94
N LEU A 211 23.08 13.92 -12.87
CA LEU A 211 22.85 13.11 -14.06
C LEU A 211 21.73 13.71 -14.94
N GLN A 212 20.67 14.20 -14.33
CA GLN A 212 19.58 14.86 -15.06
C GLN A 212 20.08 16.10 -15.82
N GLU A 213 20.83 16.98 -15.17
CA GLU A 213 21.40 18.18 -15.81
C GLU A 213 22.37 17.85 -16.97
N ARG A 214 23.14 16.77 -16.82
CA ARG A 214 24.02 16.27 -17.90
C ARG A 214 23.20 15.72 -19.06
N LEU A 215 22.14 14.99 -18.80
CA LEU A 215 21.22 14.46 -19.81
C LEU A 215 20.54 15.59 -20.59
N GLU A 216 20.06 16.64 -19.91
CA GLU A 216 19.43 17.80 -20.54
C GLU A 216 20.40 18.53 -21.48
N ARG A 217 21.65 18.73 -21.03
CA ARG A 217 22.71 19.32 -21.90
C ARG A 217 23.02 18.47 -23.12
N ALA A 218 23.09 17.13 -22.93
CA ALA A 218 23.34 16.22 -24.05
C ALA A 218 22.19 16.22 -25.06
N ARG A 219 20.94 16.31 -24.59
CA ARG A 219 19.77 16.45 -25.48
C ARG A 219 19.77 17.76 -26.26
N ALA A 220 20.09 18.88 -25.61
CA ALA A 220 20.18 20.18 -26.26
C ALA A 220 21.28 20.24 -27.33
N ALA A 221 22.36 19.47 -27.15
CA ALA A 221 23.45 19.39 -28.13
C ALA A 221 23.13 18.45 -29.31
N ALA A 222 22.13 17.62 -29.22
CA ALA A 222 21.70 16.68 -30.27
C ALA A 222 20.61 17.26 -31.20
N HIS A 223 20.09 18.46 -30.89
CA HIS A 223 19.14 19.26 -31.70
C HIS A 223 19.80 20.45 -32.35
#